data_1872f77061de62f7794af894d0bf76a7
#
_entry.id   1872f77061de62f7794af894d0bf76a7
#
_cell.length_a   1.000
_cell.length_b   1.000
_cell.length_c   1.000
_cell.angle_alpha   90.00
_cell.angle_beta   90.00
_cell.angle_gamma   90.00
#
_symmetry.space_group_name_H-M   'P 1'
#
loop_
_entity.id
_entity.type
_entity.pdbx_description
1 polymer ?
#
loop_
_entity_poly.entity_id
_entity_poly.type
_entity_poly.pdbx_seq_one_letter_code
_entity_poly.pdbx_strand_id
1 'polypeptide(L)'
;EGFEKTLRSSGRLYLKRPGRLRWDYREPTPEEIYVRQNDVMMYVPEHQQVLVGKLTQLAASQAPLQLLQGLASLEDHFTLQPATGGKRGEGGLPLIALIPKGVDEESMRTVERITLEVQPKSYVLKTVAIHEVGGNVSTFRFTNIQTNTGLKNELFDFRPPEGVEVIKAPTLAPP
;
A
#
# COMPACT_ATOMS: atom_id res chain seq x y z
N GLU A 1 -21.73 16.98 -13.86
CA GLU A 1 -22.01 15.58 -13.42
C GLU A 1 -20.70 14.79 -13.59
N GLY A 2 -19.97 14.66 -12.48
CA GLY A 2 -18.73 13.90 -12.47
C GLY A 2 -19.05 12.41 -12.54
N PHE A 3 -18.51 11.71 -13.54
CA PHE A 3 -18.60 10.26 -13.63
C PHE A 3 -17.70 9.66 -12.52
N GLU A 4 -18.32 9.04 -11.55
CA GLU A 4 -17.62 8.27 -10.54
C GLU A 4 -17.10 6.99 -11.18
N LYS A 5 -15.80 6.99 -11.54
CA LYS A 5 -15.16 5.83 -12.16
C LYS A 5 -14.53 4.95 -11.07
N THR A 6 -15.05 3.76 -10.88
CA THR A 6 -14.48 2.77 -9.98
C THR A 6 -13.57 1.82 -10.78
N LEU A 7 -12.29 1.78 -10.40
CA LEU A 7 -11.33 0.80 -10.91
C LEU A 7 -11.15 -0.30 -9.87
N ARG A 8 -11.09 -1.53 -10.30
CA ARG A 8 -10.88 -2.70 -9.42
C ARG A 8 -9.65 -3.46 -9.84
N SER A 9 -8.84 -3.82 -8.86
CA SER A 9 -7.66 -4.66 -9.05
C SER A 9 -7.66 -5.76 -8.00
N SER A 10 -7.05 -6.88 -8.31
CA SER A 10 -6.91 -7.99 -7.37
C SER A 10 -5.53 -8.63 -7.47
N GLY A 11 -5.12 -9.31 -6.41
CA GLY A 11 -3.82 -9.94 -6.37
C GLY A 11 -3.52 -10.60 -5.04
N ARG A 12 -2.25 -10.79 -4.76
CA ARG A 12 -1.76 -11.42 -3.53
C ARG A 12 -0.65 -10.58 -2.91
N LEU A 13 -0.73 -10.42 -1.60
CA LEU A 13 0.26 -9.72 -0.80
C LEU A 13 1.01 -10.73 0.07
N TYR A 14 2.33 -10.61 0.10
CA TYR A 14 3.23 -11.32 1.01
C TYR A 14 3.98 -10.30 1.84
N LEU A 15 3.99 -10.49 3.15
CA LEU A 15 4.68 -9.60 4.09
C LEU A 15 5.54 -10.43 5.03
N LYS A 16 6.82 -10.08 5.10
CA LYS A 16 7.77 -10.66 6.06
C LYS A 16 8.56 -9.57 6.75
N ARG A 17 8.40 -9.46 8.04
CA ARG A 17 9.20 -8.51 8.84
C ARG A 17 10.57 -9.07 9.16
N PRO A 18 11.58 -8.19 9.26
CA PRO A 18 11.54 -6.77 8.96
C PRO A 18 11.68 -6.50 7.44
N GLY A 19 10.93 -5.49 6.96
CA GLY A 19 11.22 -4.77 5.73
C GLY A 19 11.09 -5.51 4.40
N ARG A 20 10.40 -6.64 4.34
CA ARG A 20 10.16 -7.38 3.08
C ARG A 20 8.70 -7.44 2.74
N LEU A 21 8.36 -7.06 1.50
CA LEU A 21 7.02 -7.12 0.96
C LEU A 21 7.08 -7.50 -0.52
N ARG A 22 6.14 -8.33 -0.94
CA ARG A 22 5.87 -8.62 -2.34
C ARG A 22 4.39 -8.51 -2.58
N TRP A 23 4.01 -7.77 -3.61
CA TRP A 23 2.64 -7.57 -4.01
C TRP A 23 2.47 -7.95 -5.48
N ASP A 24 1.77 -9.04 -5.72
CA ASP A 24 1.47 -9.52 -7.06
C ASP A 24 0.05 -9.11 -7.44
N TYR A 25 -0.10 -8.09 -8.29
CA TYR A 25 -1.36 -7.81 -8.97
C TYR A 25 -1.57 -8.83 -10.08
N ARG A 26 -2.79 -9.30 -10.22
CA ARG A 26 -3.19 -10.26 -11.25
C ARG A 26 -4.14 -9.64 -12.27
N GLU A 27 -5.06 -8.82 -11.80
CA GLU A 27 -6.08 -8.18 -12.61
C GLU A 27 -6.19 -6.68 -12.27
N PRO A 28 -6.49 -5.82 -13.23
CA PRO A 28 -6.69 -6.10 -14.66
C PRO A 28 -5.39 -6.37 -15.42
N THR A 29 -4.26 -5.84 -14.94
CA THR A 29 -2.93 -5.96 -15.55
C THR A 29 -1.98 -6.59 -14.53
N PRO A 30 -1.28 -7.69 -14.91
CA PRO A 30 -0.28 -8.27 -14.04
C PRO A 30 0.87 -7.29 -13.76
N GLU A 31 1.16 -7.09 -12.48
CA GLU A 31 2.29 -6.31 -11.98
C GLU A 31 2.84 -6.98 -10.73
N GLU A 32 4.14 -6.91 -10.53
CA GLU A 32 4.80 -7.42 -9.34
C GLU A 32 5.57 -6.29 -8.66
N ILE A 33 5.27 -6.05 -7.38
CA ILE A 33 5.95 -5.04 -6.58
C ILE A 33 6.78 -5.75 -5.51
N TYR A 34 8.06 -5.44 -5.46
CA TYR A 34 9.00 -5.95 -4.47
C TYR A 34 9.52 -4.78 -3.64
N VAL A 35 9.36 -4.87 -2.33
CA VAL A 35 9.88 -3.88 -1.39
C VAL A 35 10.86 -4.55 -0.45
N ARG A 36 12.04 -3.98 -0.36
CA ARG A 36 13.07 -4.37 0.59
C ARG A 36 13.57 -3.13 1.31
N GLN A 37 13.19 -2.99 2.58
CA GLN A 37 13.42 -1.76 3.35
C GLN A 37 12.85 -0.53 2.63
N ASN A 38 13.71 0.35 2.11
CA ASN A 38 13.28 1.54 1.37
C ASN A 38 13.38 1.37 -0.17
N ASP A 39 13.90 0.24 -0.64
CA ASP A 39 14.03 -0.01 -2.07
C ASP A 39 12.78 -0.66 -2.64
N VAL A 40 12.30 -0.14 -3.77
CA VAL A 40 11.12 -0.64 -4.47
C VAL A 40 11.49 -1.00 -5.91
N MET A 41 11.09 -2.19 -6.33
CA MET A 41 11.09 -2.60 -7.74
C MET A 41 9.67 -2.95 -8.14
N MET A 42 9.22 -2.37 -9.26
CA MET A 42 7.91 -2.66 -9.85
C MET A 42 8.12 -3.24 -11.24
N TYR A 43 7.76 -4.50 -11.41
CA TYR A 43 7.84 -5.20 -12.69
C TYR A 43 6.50 -5.18 -13.40
N VAL A 44 6.49 -4.67 -14.62
CA VAL A 44 5.33 -4.61 -15.49
C VAL A 44 5.59 -5.52 -16.71
N PRO A 45 5.15 -6.79 -16.68
CA PRO A 45 5.46 -7.75 -17.74
C PRO A 45 5.00 -7.31 -19.12
N GLU A 46 3.83 -6.69 -19.23
CA GLU A 46 3.24 -6.20 -20.47
C GLU A 46 4.16 -5.22 -21.21
N HIS A 47 4.84 -4.37 -20.43
CA HIS A 47 5.77 -3.38 -20.97
C HIS A 47 7.23 -3.86 -20.99
N GLN A 48 7.52 -5.04 -20.48
CA GLN A 48 8.88 -5.55 -20.30
C GLN A 48 9.80 -4.55 -19.58
N GLN A 49 9.27 -3.92 -18.53
CA GLN A 49 9.94 -2.87 -17.77
C GLN A 49 9.96 -3.17 -16.30
N VAL A 50 11.05 -2.78 -15.65
CA VAL A 50 11.18 -2.70 -14.20
C VAL A 50 11.43 -1.25 -13.81
N LEU A 51 10.55 -0.71 -12.98
CA LEU A 51 10.72 0.60 -12.37
C LEU A 51 11.41 0.43 -11.02
N VAL A 52 12.48 1.18 -10.78
CA VAL A 52 13.25 1.16 -9.53
C VAL A 52 13.16 2.51 -8.86
N GLY A 53 12.84 2.51 -7.59
CA GLY A 53 12.70 3.74 -6.82
C GLY A 53 12.80 3.50 -5.31
N LYS A 54 12.45 4.53 -4.55
CA LYS A 54 12.42 4.49 -3.09
C LYS A 54 10.98 4.51 -2.58
N LEU A 55 10.73 3.80 -1.47
CA LEU A 55 9.42 3.75 -0.82
C LEU A 55 8.93 5.14 -0.42
N THR A 56 9.82 6.03 -0.02
CA THR A 56 9.54 7.43 0.34
C THR A 56 9.12 8.30 -0.86
N GLN A 57 9.31 7.82 -2.08
CA GLN A 57 8.97 8.53 -3.32
C GLN A 57 7.69 8.00 -3.97
N LEU A 58 6.98 7.08 -3.31
CA LEU A 58 5.74 6.53 -3.84
C LEU A 58 4.60 7.54 -3.78
N ALA A 59 3.71 7.46 -4.78
CA ALA A 59 2.48 8.24 -4.80
C ALA A 59 1.55 7.87 -3.64
N ALA A 60 0.63 8.78 -3.30
CA ALA A 60 -0.35 8.58 -2.22
C ALA A 60 -1.18 7.30 -2.39
N SER A 61 -1.53 6.94 -3.63
CA SER A 61 -2.26 5.69 -3.94
C SER A 61 -1.50 4.42 -3.53
N GLN A 62 -0.20 4.52 -3.28
CA GLN A 62 0.64 3.43 -2.82
C GLN A 62 1.06 3.57 -1.34
N ALA A 63 0.45 4.50 -0.61
CA ALA A 63 0.67 4.69 0.82
C ALA A 63 0.48 3.41 1.66
N PRO A 64 -0.39 2.42 1.30
CA PRO A 64 -0.46 1.16 2.02
C PRO A 64 0.87 0.42 2.09
N LEU A 65 1.73 0.54 1.09
CA LEU A 65 3.07 -0.07 1.13
C LEU A 65 3.91 0.50 2.27
N GLN A 66 3.86 1.81 2.47
CA GLN A 66 4.55 2.49 3.58
C GLN A 66 3.94 2.09 4.93
N LEU A 67 2.61 2.04 5.03
CA LEU A 67 1.91 1.63 6.24
C LEU A 67 2.25 0.18 6.63
N LEU A 68 2.24 -0.73 5.68
CA LEU A 68 2.53 -2.15 5.93
C LEU A 68 3.99 -2.37 6.34
N GLN A 69 4.90 -1.54 5.87
CA GLN A 69 6.31 -1.58 6.25
C GLN A 69 6.57 -0.92 7.60
N GLY A 70 5.88 0.18 7.91
CA GLY A 70 6.19 1.10 8.98
C GLY A 70 5.17 1.17 10.11
N LEU A 71 4.39 0.10 10.37
CA LEU A 71 3.39 0.09 11.45
C LEU A 71 3.93 0.49 12.84
N ALA A 72 5.23 0.33 13.06
CA ALA A 72 5.87 0.70 14.32
C ALA A 72 6.05 2.22 14.51
N SER A 73 5.93 3.01 13.46
CA SER A 73 6.16 4.47 13.48
C SER A 73 4.95 5.29 13.04
N LEU A 74 3.76 4.71 13.05
CA LEU A 74 2.54 5.44 12.67
C LEU A 74 2.30 6.69 13.52
N GLU A 75 2.57 6.60 14.82
CA GLU A 75 2.38 7.71 15.75
C GLU A 75 3.33 8.89 15.49
N ASP A 76 4.46 8.65 14.85
CA ASP A 76 5.41 9.71 14.49
C ASP A 76 4.86 10.59 13.36
N HIS A 77 4.12 10.00 12.44
CA HIS A 77 3.64 10.65 11.21
C HIS A 77 2.14 10.96 11.21
N PHE A 78 1.36 10.27 12.05
CA PHE A 78 -0.10 10.38 12.10
C PHE A 78 -0.63 10.58 13.50
N THR A 79 -1.72 11.31 13.61
CA THR A 79 -2.59 11.29 14.78
C THR A 79 -3.61 10.17 14.61
N LEU A 80 -3.67 9.25 15.57
CA LEU A 80 -4.62 8.16 15.60
C LEU A 80 -5.85 8.56 16.39
N GLN A 81 -7.03 8.33 15.84
CA GLN A 81 -8.29 8.61 16.51
C GLN A 81 -9.39 7.65 16.05
N PRO A 82 -10.42 7.40 16.85
CA PRO A 82 -11.61 6.69 16.35
C PRO A 82 -12.21 7.45 15.18
N ALA A 83 -12.74 6.72 14.20
CA ALA A 83 -13.44 7.35 13.09
C ALA A 83 -14.66 8.13 13.60
N THR A 84 -14.91 9.30 13.01
CA THR A 84 -15.97 10.22 13.43
C THR A 84 -17.33 9.54 13.40
N GLY A 85 -18.15 9.76 14.45
CA GLY A 85 -19.49 9.23 14.55
C GLY A 85 -19.58 7.74 14.89
N GLY A 86 -18.51 7.13 15.38
CA GLY A 86 -18.48 5.70 15.71
C GLY A 86 -18.73 4.79 14.51
N LYS A 87 -18.41 5.27 13.32
CA LYS A 87 -18.57 4.50 12.07
C LYS A 87 -17.80 3.19 12.16
N ARG A 88 -18.42 2.14 11.63
CA ARG A 88 -17.84 0.82 11.49
C ARG A 88 -17.50 0.56 10.03
N GLY A 89 -16.53 -0.29 9.78
CA GLY A 89 -16.18 -0.76 8.45
C GLY A 89 -17.22 -1.72 7.87
N GLU A 90 -17.04 -2.12 6.63
CA GLU A 90 -17.93 -3.05 5.92
C GLU A 90 -18.05 -4.39 6.66
N GLY A 91 -17.01 -4.84 7.35
CA GLY A 91 -17.01 -6.03 8.19
C GLY A 91 -17.61 -5.84 9.59
N GLY A 92 -18.17 -4.66 9.90
CA GLY A 92 -18.76 -4.33 11.18
C GLY A 92 -17.74 -4.04 12.29
N LEU A 93 -16.46 -3.96 11.98
CA LEU A 93 -15.38 -3.67 12.92
C LEU A 93 -15.18 -2.17 13.12
N PRO A 94 -14.65 -1.73 14.28
CA PRO A 94 -14.34 -0.34 14.51
C PRO A 94 -13.33 0.19 13.48
N LEU A 95 -13.52 1.43 13.05
CA LEU A 95 -12.60 2.15 12.17
C LEU A 95 -11.68 3.06 13.00
N ILE A 96 -10.41 3.03 12.66
CA ILE A 96 -9.39 3.94 13.18
C ILE A 96 -9.04 4.92 12.06
N ALA A 97 -9.08 6.21 12.35
CA ALA A 97 -8.64 7.24 11.43
C ALA A 97 -7.19 7.64 11.74
N LEU A 98 -6.38 7.72 10.70
CA LEU A 98 -5.02 8.25 10.73
C LEU A 98 -5.03 9.60 10.01
N ILE A 99 -4.68 10.66 10.74
CA ILE A 99 -4.59 12.01 10.21
C ILE A 99 -3.11 12.39 10.11
N PRO A 100 -2.61 12.80 8.94
CA PRO A 100 -1.21 13.22 8.79
C PRO A 100 -0.87 14.37 9.74
N LYS A 101 0.25 14.29 10.45
CA LYS A 101 0.72 15.31 11.41
C LYS A 101 1.50 16.45 10.78
N GLY A 102 1.86 16.36 9.56
CA GLY A 102 2.67 17.34 8.86
C GLY A 102 2.81 16.94 7.42
N VAL A 103 3.33 17.84 6.61
CA VAL A 103 3.34 17.68 5.15
C VAL A 103 4.78 17.66 4.66
N ASP A 104 5.69 17.07 5.43
CA ASP A 104 7.11 17.05 5.10
C ASP A 104 7.43 16.06 3.96
N GLU A 105 6.61 15.01 3.80
CA GLU A 105 6.72 14.07 2.70
C GLU A 105 5.76 14.44 1.57
N GLU A 106 6.29 14.65 0.38
CA GLU A 106 5.53 15.04 -0.79
C GLU A 106 4.39 14.05 -1.12
N SER A 107 4.63 12.77 -0.89
CA SER A 107 3.64 11.70 -1.08
C SER A 107 2.42 11.81 -0.15
N MET A 108 2.55 12.47 1.00
CA MET A 108 1.48 12.62 1.97
C MET A 108 0.70 13.93 1.86
N ARG A 109 1.15 14.87 1.04
CA ARG A 109 0.48 16.19 0.88
C ARG A 109 -0.93 16.08 0.32
N THR A 110 -1.21 15.04 -0.44
CA THR A 110 -2.52 14.79 -1.04
C THR A 110 -3.44 13.95 -0.18
N VAL A 111 -2.93 13.36 0.91
CA VAL A 111 -3.71 12.50 1.81
C VAL A 111 -4.43 13.35 2.85
N GLU A 112 -5.76 13.29 2.85
CA GLU A 112 -6.58 13.92 3.88
C GLU A 112 -6.62 13.07 5.16
N ARG A 113 -6.90 11.77 5.00
CA ARG A 113 -6.93 10.79 6.07
C ARG A 113 -6.80 9.37 5.53
N ILE A 114 -6.42 8.46 6.40
CA ILE A 114 -6.45 7.03 6.13
C ILE A 114 -7.35 6.39 7.17
N THR A 115 -8.24 5.50 6.75
CA THR A 115 -9.06 4.72 7.66
C THR A 115 -8.63 3.26 7.65
N LEU A 116 -8.50 2.69 8.84
CA LEU A 116 -8.13 1.30 9.04
C LEU A 116 -9.26 0.53 9.70
N GLU A 117 -9.55 -0.64 9.18
CA GLU A 117 -10.39 -1.63 9.84
C GLU A 117 -9.51 -2.77 10.36
N VAL A 118 -9.47 -2.92 11.67
CA VAL A 118 -8.56 -3.85 12.36
C VAL A 118 -9.37 -4.84 13.18
N GLN A 119 -9.02 -6.11 13.08
CA GLN A 119 -9.61 -7.16 13.89
C GLN A 119 -9.19 -6.99 15.36
N PRO A 120 -10.14 -6.82 16.30
CA PRO A 120 -9.81 -6.79 17.72
C PRO A 120 -9.08 -8.05 18.15
N LYS A 121 -8.21 -7.95 19.16
CA LYS A 121 -7.40 -9.03 19.75
C LYS A 121 -6.23 -9.51 18.88
N SER A 122 -6.45 -9.82 17.61
CA SER A 122 -5.38 -10.25 16.69
C SER A 122 -4.63 -9.11 16.04
N TYR A 123 -5.22 -7.91 16.02
CA TYR A 123 -4.70 -6.71 15.34
C TYR A 123 -4.43 -6.91 13.85
N VAL A 124 -5.11 -7.88 13.25
CA VAL A 124 -5.00 -8.13 11.81
C VAL A 124 -5.74 -7.04 11.05
N LEU A 125 -5.03 -6.40 10.13
CA LEU A 125 -5.56 -5.36 9.26
C LEU A 125 -6.47 -5.98 8.19
N LYS A 126 -7.73 -5.54 8.16
CA LYS A 126 -8.74 -6.02 7.20
C LYS A 126 -8.89 -5.11 6.01
N THR A 127 -8.95 -3.81 6.25
CA THR A 127 -9.18 -2.81 5.22
C THR A 127 -8.35 -1.58 5.49
N VAL A 128 -7.81 -1.00 4.43
CA VAL A 128 -7.17 0.32 4.42
C VAL A 128 -7.88 1.16 3.38
N ALA A 129 -8.38 2.32 3.74
CA ALA A 129 -8.94 3.29 2.80
C ALA A 129 -8.15 4.60 2.89
N ILE A 130 -7.60 5.05 1.78
CA ILE A 130 -6.87 6.30 1.65
C ILE A 130 -7.81 7.31 1.02
N HIS A 131 -8.08 8.39 1.73
CA HIS A 131 -8.89 9.50 1.28
C HIS A 131 -7.99 10.66 0.89
N GLU A 132 -8.07 11.07 -0.35
CA GLU A 132 -7.26 12.17 -0.88
C GLU A 132 -8.06 13.48 -0.87
N VAL A 133 -7.36 14.60 -0.73
CA VAL A 133 -7.94 15.95 -0.73
C VAL A 133 -8.79 16.21 -1.97
N GLY A 134 -8.44 15.61 -3.10
CA GLY A 134 -9.19 15.71 -4.36
C GLY A 134 -10.48 14.88 -4.42
N GLY A 135 -10.82 14.15 -3.34
CA GLY A 135 -12.02 13.33 -3.26
C GLY A 135 -11.83 11.89 -3.75
N ASN A 136 -10.66 11.52 -4.27
CA ASN A 136 -10.36 10.14 -4.62
C ASN A 136 -10.28 9.27 -3.36
N VAL A 137 -10.73 8.04 -3.46
CA VAL A 137 -10.62 7.05 -2.39
C VAL A 137 -10.07 5.75 -2.95
N SER A 138 -8.95 5.30 -2.39
CA SER A 138 -8.34 4.01 -2.71
C SER A 138 -8.57 3.06 -1.55
N THR A 139 -9.29 1.96 -1.78
CA THR A 139 -9.62 0.98 -0.74
C THR A 139 -8.95 -0.35 -1.02
N PHE A 140 -8.26 -0.87 -0.02
CA PHE A 140 -7.58 -2.16 -0.04
C PHE A 140 -8.26 -3.08 0.97
N ARG A 141 -8.79 -4.21 0.49
CA ARG A 141 -9.43 -5.24 1.33
C ARG A 141 -8.56 -6.49 1.32
N PHE A 142 -8.20 -6.95 2.50
CA PHE A 142 -7.40 -8.15 2.69
C PHE A 142 -8.28 -9.30 3.14
N THR A 143 -8.27 -10.38 2.38
CA THR A 143 -9.02 -11.60 2.64
C THR A 143 -8.09 -12.82 2.66
N ASN A 144 -8.55 -13.94 3.20
CA ASN A 144 -7.77 -15.19 3.28
C ASN A 144 -6.38 -14.98 3.91
N ILE A 145 -6.34 -14.22 5.00
CA ILE A 145 -5.11 -13.83 5.67
C ILE A 145 -4.56 -15.04 6.44
N GLN A 146 -3.29 -15.36 6.15
CA GLN A 146 -2.55 -16.40 6.87
C GLN A 146 -1.36 -15.76 7.56
N THR A 147 -1.16 -16.07 8.83
CA THR A 147 -0.07 -15.52 9.64
C THR A 147 0.90 -16.62 10.04
N ASN A 148 2.17 -16.26 10.23
CA ASN A 148 3.23 -17.16 10.70
C ASN A 148 3.41 -18.42 9.82
N THR A 149 3.35 -18.24 8.50
CA THR A 149 3.44 -19.34 7.52
C THR A 149 4.86 -19.72 7.15
N GLY A 150 5.88 -19.07 7.70
CA GLY A 150 7.29 -19.38 7.42
C GLY A 150 7.73 -19.04 5.99
N LEU A 151 7.32 -17.88 5.47
CA LEU A 151 7.71 -17.42 4.15
C LEU A 151 9.24 -17.36 4.00
N LYS A 152 9.76 -17.93 2.92
CA LYS A 152 11.19 -17.91 2.62
C LYS A 152 11.63 -16.54 2.08
N ASN A 153 12.87 -16.16 2.34
CA ASN A 153 13.42 -14.89 1.88
C ASN A 153 13.46 -14.79 0.36
N GLU A 154 13.71 -15.90 -0.33
CA GLU A 154 13.80 -15.99 -1.78
C GLU A 154 12.49 -15.57 -2.47
N LEU A 155 11.36 -15.68 -1.80
CA LEU A 155 10.07 -15.20 -2.31
C LEU A 155 10.07 -13.69 -2.60
N PHE A 156 10.89 -12.94 -1.87
CA PHE A 156 10.98 -11.49 -1.94
C PHE A 156 12.16 -11.01 -2.80
N ASP A 157 12.97 -11.92 -3.30
CA ASP A 157 14.10 -11.61 -4.16
C ASP A 157 13.63 -11.60 -5.61
N PHE A 158 13.89 -10.49 -6.29
CA PHE A 158 13.54 -10.30 -7.68
C PHE A 158 14.78 -9.97 -8.50
N ARG A 159 14.93 -10.62 -9.63
CA ARG A 159 15.92 -10.29 -10.63
C ARG A 159 15.20 -10.01 -11.95
N PRO A 160 15.44 -8.84 -12.57
CA PRO A 160 14.85 -8.55 -13.85
C PRO A 160 15.15 -9.65 -14.87
N PRO A 161 14.14 -10.17 -15.60
CA PRO A 161 14.38 -11.11 -16.68
C PRO A 161 15.30 -10.54 -17.76
N GLU A 162 15.92 -11.41 -18.52
CA GLU A 162 16.76 -10.99 -19.65
C GLU A 162 15.92 -10.22 -20.68
N GLY A 163 16.46 -9.10 -21.19
CA GLY A 163 15.78 -8.26 -22.17
C GLY A 163 14.78 -7.26 -21.60
N VAL A 164 14.61 -7.22 -20.27
CA VAL A 164 13.73 -6.26 -19.61
C VAL A 164 14.47 -4.95 -19.37
N GLU A 165 13.83 -3.83 -19.69
CA GLU A 165 14.36 -2.49 -19.44
C GLU A 165 14.23 -2.13 -17.95
N VAL A 166 15.32 -1.66 -17.35
CA VAL A 166 15.32 -1.16 -15.96
C VAL A 166 15.37 0.36 -15.96
N ILE A 167 14.31 0.97 -15.45
CA ILE A 167 14.14 2.43 -15.41
C ILE A 167 14.21 2.90 -13.97
N LYS A 168 15.09 3.85 -13.69
CA LYS A 168 15.09 4.58 -12.41
C LYS A 168 14.00 5.65 -12.48
N ALA A 169 12.97 5.49 -11.69
CA ALA A 169 11.94 6.51 -11.54
C ALA A 169 12.48 7.63 -10.63
N PRO A 170 12.57 8.88 -11.09
CA PRO A 170 12.95 10.02 -10.25
C PRO A 170 11.90 10.30 -9.17
N THR A 171 10.67 10.03 -9.48
CA THR A 171 9.52 9.96 -8.57
C THR A 171 8.57 8.91 -9.16
N LEU A 172 8.14 7.93 -8.36
CA LEU A 172 7.05 7.04 -8.75
C LEU A 172 5.72 7.79 -8.65
N ALA A 173 5.66 8.97 -9.23
CA ALA A 173 4.42 9.71 -9.36
C ALA A 173 3.67 9.19 -10.59
N PRO A 174 2.38 8.91 -10.48
CA PRO A 174 1.56 8.69 -11.66
C PRO A 174 1.52 9.95 -12.51
N PRO A 175 1.35 9.82 -13.81
CA PRO A 175 1.19 10.96 -14.70
C PRO A 175 -0.03 11.80 -14.34
#